data_19031fcbde1b5f6e63422b6178d88fba
#
_entry.id   19031fcbde1b5f6e63422b6178d88fba
#
_cell.length_a   1.000
_cell.length_b   1.000
_cell.length_c   1.000
_cell.angle_alpha   90.00
_cell.angle_beta   90.00
_cell.angle_gamma   90.00
#
_symmetry.space_group_name_H-M   'P 1'
#
loop_
_entity.id
_entity.type
_entity.pdbx_description
1 polymer ?
#
loop_
_entity_poly.entity_id
_entity_poly.type
_entity_poly.pdbx_seq_one_letter_code
_entity_poly.pdbx_strand_id
1 'polypeptide(L)'
;MAGIIVGIDGSDHSRRALEWAVKEAAIRHAPLTVLVVQPAIAGYAGNAVGYPGDASLADQARKTAQEETDQVLAQVGGSSPESVTVQSAIGIPAAVLIAASQDADLVVVGSRGSGGFSQLVLGSVSTQVTHHAHCPVVVIPPRRP
;
A
#
# COMPACT_ATOMS: atom_id res chain seq x y z
N MET A 1 4.89 -6.48 -18.11
CA MET A 1 5.85 -5.70 -17.35
C MET A 1 5.38 -5.61 -15.92
N ALA A 2 6.22 -5.94 -15.01
CA ALA A 2 5.91 -5.81 -13.61
C ALA A 2 5.53 -4.35 -13.30
N GLY A 3 5.77 -3.72 -12.36
CA GLY A 3 5.37 -2.33 -12.15
C GLY A 3 5.65 -1.93 -10.73
N ILE A 4 5.05 -0.85 -10.33
CA ILE A 4 5.21 -0.32 -8.99
C ILE A 4 4.02 -0.74 -8.14
N ILE A 5 4.29 -1.19 -6.93
CA ILE A 5 3.25 -1.49 -5.93
C ILE A 5 3.42 -0.49 -4.79
N VAL A 6 2.32 0.12 -4.37
CA VAL A 6 2.31 0.96 -3.17
C VAL A 6 1.31 0.41 -2.17
N GLY A 7 1.76 0.24 -0.94
CA GLY A 7 0.89 -0.18 0.15
C GLY A 7 0.30 1.04 0.86
N ILE A 8 -1.00 1.06 1.05
CA ILE A 8 -1.69 2.14 1.75
C ILE A 8 -2.58 1.59 2.86
N ASP A 9 -2.79 2.40 3.89
CA ASP A 9 -3.62 2.04 5.05
C ASP A 9 -4.59 3.14 5.46
N GLY A 10 -4.77 4.14 4.60
CA GLY A 10 -5.65 5.27 4.89
C GLY A 10 -5.03 6.38 5.72
N SER A 11 -3.81 6.21 6.19
CA SER A 11 -3.12 7.25 6.96
C SER A 11 -2.52 8.32 6.05
N ASP A 12 -2.19 9.47 6.63
CA ASP A 12 -1.50 10.54 5.90
C ASP A 12 -0.12 10.09 5.43
N HIS A 13 0.52 9.22 6.19
CA HIS A 13 1.83 8.67 5.82
C HIS A 13 1.74 7.84 4.54
N SER A 14 0.72 6.98 4.45
CA SER A 14 0.54 6.17 3.25
C SER A 14 0.07 7.01 2.06
N ARG A 15 -0.67 8.10 2.31
CA ARG A 15 -1.05 9.03 1.25
C ARG A 15 0.18 9.66 0.59
N ARG A 16 1.18 10.03 1.37
CA ARG A 16 2.44 10.54 0.81
C ARG A 16 3.16 9.48 -0.02
N ALA A 17 3.13 8.24 0.45
CA ALA A 17 3.69 7.12 -0.34
C ALA A 17 2.95 6.96 -1.66
N LEU A 18 1.63 7.06 -1.63
CA LEU A 18 0.81 6.99 -2.84
C LEU A 18 1.14 8.13 -3.82
N GLU A 19 1.26 9.36 -3.33
CA GLU A 19 1.64 10.50 -4.15
C GLU A 19 2.99 10.26 -4.84
N TRP A 20 3.97 9.80 -4.08
CA TRP A 20 5.28 9.50 -4.64
C TRP A 20 5.22 8.41 -5.69
N ALA A 21 4.49 7.34 -5.40
CA ALA A 21 4.36 6.19 -6.32
C ALA A 21 3.66 6.58 -7.63
N VAL A 22 2.63 7.42 -7.57
CA VAL A 22 1.95 7.93 -8.77
C VAL A 22 2.93 8.70 -9.64
N LYS A 23 3.71 9.59 -9.06
CA LYS A 23 4.71 10.38 -9.79
C LYS A 23 5.78 9.49 -10.41
N GLU A 24 6.27 8.53 -9.64
CA GLU A 24 7.33 7.63 -10.12
C GLU A 24 6.83 6.73 -11.24
N ALA A 25 5.64 6.18 -11.10
CA ALA A 25 5.04 5.35 -12.15
C ALA A 25 4.81 6.15 -13.43
N ALA A 26 4.41 7.42 -13.30
CA ALA A 26 4.25 8.30 -14.46
C ALA A 26 5.59 8.53 -15.18
N ILE A 27 6.64 8.82 -14.43
CA ILE A 27 7.99 9.03 -14.98
C ILE A 27 8.48 7.79 -15.73
N ARG A 28 8.23 6.61 -15.17
CA ARG A 28 8.67 5.35 -15.75
C ARG A 28 7.75 4.80 -16.82
N HIS A 29 6.59 5.41 -17.01
CA HIS A 29 5.52 4.87 -17.85
C HIS A 29 5.17 3.43 -17.43
N ALA A 30 5.11 3.21 -16.13
CA ALA A 30 4.91 1.89 -15.55
C ALA A 30 3.49 1.71 -15.01
N PRO A 31 3.00 0.46 -14.95
CA PRO A 31 1.75 0.20 -14.23
C PRO A 31 1.93 0.44 -12.73
N LEU A 32 0.88 0.95 -12.10
CA LEU A 32 0.83 1.16 -10.66
C LEU A 32 -0.27 0.30 -10.06
N THR A 33 0.07 -0.47 -9.05
CA THR A 33 -0.90 -1.20 -8.24
C THR A 33 -0.95 -0.57 -6.85
N VAL A 34 -2.12 -0.10 -6.47
CA VAL A 34 -2.38 0.42 -5.13
C VAL A 34 -2.98 -0.71 -4.32
N LEU A 35 -2.31 -1.11 -3.27
CA LEU A 35 -2.69 -2.28 -2.47
C LEU A 35 -3.07 -1.85 -1.06
N VAL A 36 -4.31 -2.12 -0.69
CA VAL A 36 -4.78 -1.94 0.67
C VAL A 36 -5.01 -3.31 1.29
N VAL A 37 -4.40 -3.52 2.47
CA VAL A 37 -4.51 -4.81 3.16
C VAL A 37 -5.33 -4.62 4.43
N GLN A 38 -6.43 -5.35 4.51
CA GLN A 38 -7.22 -5.43 5.71
C GLN A 38 -6.63 -6.50 6.62
N PRO A 39 -6.36 -6.18 7.88
CA PRO A 39 -5.90 -7.19 8.80
C PRO A 39 -6.91 -8.33 8.88
N ALA A 40 -6.41 -9.57 8.84
CA ALA A 40 -7.27 -10.71 9.12
C ALA A 40 -7.73 -10.59 10.58
N ILE A 41 -9.03 -10.56 10.78
CA ILE A 41 -9.57 -10.68 12.12
C ILE A 41 -9.33 -12.11 12.54
N ALA A 42 -8.43 -12.30 13.51
CA ALA A 42 -8.22 -13.61 14.08
C ALA A 42 -9.55 -14.06 14.68
N GLY A 43 -10.18 -15.02 14.04
CA GLY A 43 -11.36 -15.63 14.58
C GLY A 43 -11.01 -16.33 15.88
N TYR A 44 -12.00 -16.58 16.69
CA TYR A 44 -11.85 -17.39 17.87
C TYR A 44 -11.19 -18.71 17.50
N ALA A 45 -10.20 -19.12 18.27
CA ALA A 45 -9.43 -20.34 18.06
C ALA A 45 -8.37 -20.26 16.94
N GLY A 46 -7.95 -19.07 16.57
CA GLY A 46 -6.83 -18.89 15.65
C GLY A 46 -7.12 -19.21 14.20
N ASN A 47 -8.35 -19.45 13.87
CA ASN A 47 -8.75 -19.66 12.49
C ASN A 47 -9.07 -18.33 11.82
N ALA A 48 -8.42 -18.05 10.73
CA ALA A 48 -8.85 -16.99 9.84
C ALA A 48 -10.16 -17.45 9.22
N VAL A 49 -11.26 -17.17 9.88
CA VAL A 49 -12.57 -17.50 9.34
C VAL A 49 -13.02 -16.34 8.49
N GLY A 50 -13.29 -16.62 7.21
CA GLY A 50 -13.97 -15.65 6.37
C GLY A 50 -15.37 -15.45 6.91
N TYR A 51 -15.60 -14.36 7.61
CA TYR A 51 -16.95 -14.01 8.02
C TYR A 51 -17.74 -13.51 6.81
N PRO A 52 -19.06 -13.69 6.79
CA PRO A 52 -19.86 -13.17 5.67
C PRO A 52 -19.69 -11.68 5.41
N GLY A 53 -19.18 -10.90 6.37
CA GLY A 53 -18.89 -9.49 6.21
C GLY A 53 -17.53 -9.17 5.62
N ASP A 54 -16.60 -10.13 5.53
CA ASP A 54 -15.23 -9.85 5.14
C ASP A 54 -15.11 -9.38 3.70
N ALA A 55 -15.87 -9.97 2.78
CA ALA A 55 -15.91 -9.54 1.40
C ALA A 55 -16.44 -8.11 1.27
N SER A 56 -17.44 -7.75 2.09
CA SER A 56 -17.99 -6.41 2.13
C SER A 56 -17.00 -5.40 2.67
N LEU A 57 -16.26 -5.76 3.73
CA LEU A 57 -15.21 -4.88 4.29
C LEU A 57 -14.07 -4.68 3.31
N ALA A 58 -13.63 -5.76 2.66
CA ALA A 58 -12.58 -5.67 1.65
C ALA A 58 -13.02 -4.80 0.47
N ASP A 59 -14.27 -4.92 0.05
CA ASP A 59 -14.83 -4.12 -1.02
C ASP A 59 -14.93 -2.64 -0.63
N GLN A 60 -15.33 -2.34 0.59
CA GLN A 60 -15.35 -0.98 1.10
C GLN A 60 -13.94 -0.40 1.18
N ALA A 61 -12.97 -1.17 1.64
CA ALA A 61 -11.58 -0.74 1.70
C ALA A 61 -11.05 -0.42 0.31
N ARG A 62 -11.39 -1.25 -0.67
CA ARG A 62 -10.99 -1.02 -2.05
C ARG A 62 -11.63 0.26 -2.60
N LYS A 63 -12.90 0.49 -2.33
CA LYS A 63 -13.59 1.71 -2.76
C LYS A 63 -12.99 2.96 -2.15
N THR A 64 -12.70 2.93 -0.86
CA THR A 64 -12.06 4.05 -0.16
C THR A 64 -10.68 4.30 -0.73
N ALA A 65 -9.91 3.26 -0.98
CA ALA A 65 -8.60 3.37 -1.60
C ALA A 65 -8.70 3.91 -3.03
N GLN A 66 -9.72 3.52 -3.77
CA GLN A 66 -9.95 4.04 -5.11
C GLN A 66 -10.24 5.53 -5.10
N GLU A 67 -11.07 5.98 -4.17
CA GLU A 67 -11.37 7.40 -4.02
C GLU A 67 -10.12 8.22 -3.67
N GLU A 68 -9.31 7.73 -2.75
CA GLU A 68 -8.05 8.37 -2.39
C GLU A 68 -7.10 8.41 -3.59
N THR A 69 -7.02 7.32 -4.32
CA THR A 69 -6.17 7.24 -5.51
C THR A 69 -6.62 8.23 -6.57
N ASP A 70 -7.93 8.32 -6.81
CA ASP A 70 -8.48 9.27 -7.77
C ASP A 70 -8.18 10.72 -7.37
N GLN A 71 -8.26 11.04 -6.09
CA GLN A 71 -7.91 12.35 -5.57
C GLN A 71 -6.44 12.68 -5.82
N VAL A 72 -5.56 11.72 -5.54
CA VAL A 72 -4.12 11.92 -5.74
C VAL A 72 -3.80 12.10 -7.22
N LEU A 73 -4.39 11.29 -8.09
CA LEU A 73 -4.19 11.41 -9.54
C LEU A 73 -4.62 12.79 -10.04
N ALA A 74 -5.73 13.31 -9.54
CA ALA A 74 -6.22 14.63 -9.92
C ALA A 74 -5.28 15.75 -9.43
N GLN A 75 -4.72 15.60 -8.22
CA GLN A 75 -3.83 16.60 -7.64
C GLN A 75 -2.46 16.62 -8.30
N VAL A 76 -1.94 15.45 -8.65
CA VAL A 76 -0.60 15.35 -9.24
C VAL A 76 -0.56 16.00 -10.62
N GLY A 77 -1.56 15.74 -11.45
CA GLY A 77 -1.60 16.31 -12.80
C GLY A 77 -0.43 15.85 -13.68
N GLY A 78 -0.39 16.35 -14.90
CA GLY A 78 0.71 16.03 -15.83
C GLY A 78 0.64 14.62 -16.36
N SER A 79 1.80 13.96 -16.47
CA SER A 79 1.89 12.59 -16.99
C SER A 79 1.21 11.61 -16.04
N SER A 80 0.64 10.57 -16.61
CA SER A 80 -0.02 9.51 -15.84
C SER A 80 0.76 8.20 -15.92
N PRO A 81 0.61 7.32 -14.91
CA PRO A 81 1.11 5.94 -15.04
C PRO A 81 0.50 5.24 -16.25
N GLU A 82 1.14 4.18 -16.70
CA GLU A 82 0.62 3.36 -17.80
C GLU A 82 -0.78 2.84 -17.49
N SER A 83 -0.97 2.39 -16.26
CA SER A 83 -2.26 1.94 -15.75
C SER A 83 -2.25 2.07 -14.23
N VAL A 84 -3.43 2.15 -13.64
CA VAL A 84 -3.59 2.20 -12.18
C VAL A 84 -4.65 1.18 -11.79
N THR A 85 -4.26 0.26 -10.93
CA THR A 85 -5.15 -0.77 -10.40
C THR A 85 -5.20 -0.64 -8.89
N VAL A 86 -6.39 -0.67 -8.32
CA VAL A 86 -6.57 -0.66 -6.87
C VAL A 86 -7.08 -2.03 -6.44
N GLN A 87 -6.36 -2.65 -5.53
CA GLN A 87 -6.68 -3.98 -5.02
C GLN A 87 -6.75 -3.97 -3.51
N SER A 88 -7.63 -4.78 -2.98
CA SER A 88 -7.67 -5.07 -1.55
C SER A 88 -7.34 -6.52 -1.30
N ALA A 89 -6.72 -6.78 -0.17
CA ALA A 89 -6.41 -8.12 0.28
C ALA A 89 -6.68 -8.22 1.78
N ILE A 90 -6.88 -9.42 2.26
CA ILE A 90 -7.04 -9.70 3.69
C ILE A 90 -5.82 -10.47 4.14
N GLY A 91 -5.20 -10.05 5.22
CA GLY A 91 -4.02 -10.74 5.72
C GLY A 91 -3.15 -9.86 6.59
N ILE A 92 -1.90 -10.23 6.68
CA ILE A 92 -0.88 -9.44 7.36
C ILE A 92 -0.26 -8.51 6.34
N PRO A 93 -0.35 -7.18 6.52
CA PRO A 93 0.09 -6.23 5.49
C PRO A 93 1.52 -6.49 4.99
N ALA A 94 2.47 -6.70 5.88
CA ALA A 94 3.84 -6.95 5.47
C ALA A 94 3.96 -8.22 4.63
N ALA A 95 3.29 -9.30 5.03
CA ALA A 95 3.34 -10.57 4.30
C ALA A 95 2.75 -10.43 2.90
N VAL A 96 1.64 -9.73 2.77
CA VAL A 96 0.99 -9.51 1.47
C VAL A 96 1.89 -8.69 0.54
N LEU A 97 2.50 -7.63 1.06
CA LEU A 97 3.41 -6.79 0.28
C LEU A 97 4.68 -7.55 -0.13
N ILE A 98 5.24 -8.33 0.77
CA ILE A 98 6.41 -9.16 0.48
C ILE A 98 6.10 -10.16 -0.64
N ALA A 99 4.96 -10.84 -0.55
CA ALA A 99 4.55 -11.76 -1.60
C ALA A 99 4.36 -11.05 -2.94
N ALA A 100 3.71 -9.88 -2.94
CA ALA A 100 3.50 -9.09 -4.15
C ALA A 100 4.81 -8.59 -4.76
N SER A 101 5.84 -8.38 -3.94
CA SER A 101 7.13 -7.88 -4.42
C SER A 101 7.84 -8.84 -5.36
N GLN A 102 7.48 -10.13 -5.35
CA GLN A 102 8.08 -11.10 -6.27
C GLN A 102 7.84 -10.75 -7.73
N ASP A 103 6.71 -10.12 -8.02
CA ASP A 103 6.32 -9.77 -9.38
C ASP A 103 6.35 -8.26 -9.63
N ALA A 104 7.02 -7.51 -8.77
CA ALA A 104 7.09 -6.06 -8.88
C ALA A 104 8.50 -5.59 -9.21
N ASP A 105 8.60 -4.42 -9.81
CA ASP A 105 9.88 -3.74 -10.03
C ASP A 105 10.26 -2.88 -8.82
N LEU A 106 9.27 -2.45 -8.05
CA LEU A 106 9.47 -1.53 -6.93
C LEU A 106 8.27 -1.62 -5.99
N VAL A 107 8.53 -1.63 -4.71
CA VAL A 107 7.49 -1.49 -3.69
C VAL A 107 7.70 -0.18 -2.93
N VAL A 108 6.63 0.56 -2.73
CA VAL A 108 6.64 1.85 -2.03
C VAL A 108 5.79 1.72 -0.78
N VAL A 109 6.32 2.13 0.34
CA VAL A 109 5.60 2.15 1.62
C VAL A 109 5.92 3.44 2.36
N GLY A 110 5.01 3.88 3.23
CA GLY A 110 5.33 4.91 4.19
C GLY A 110 6.22 4.36 5.29
N SER A 111 7.00 5.22 5.91
CA SER A 111 7.86 4.82 7.02
C SER A 111 7.07 4.46 8.27
N ARG A 112 5.80 4.93 8.34
CA ARG A 112 4.88 4.66 9.44
C ARG A 112 3.52 4.33 8.87
N GLY A 113 2.73 3.60 9.65
CA GLY A 113 1.34 3.33 9.33
C GLY A 113 0.42 4.07 10.28
N SER A 114 -0.82 3.60 10.35
CA SER A 114 -1.86 4.15 11.21
C SER A 114 -1.63 3.89 12.70
N GLY A 115 -0.61 3.15 13.05
CA GLY A 115 -0.35 2.67 14.41
C GLY A 115 0.19 3.67 15.41
N GLY A 116 0.30 4.93 15.09
CA GLY A 116 0.55 5.98 16.07
C GLY A 116 1.91 6.01 16.75
N PHE A 117 2.88 5.27 16.27
CA PHE A 117 4.24 5.40 16.80
C PHE A 117 4.86 6.68 16.28
N SER A 118 5.12 7.60 17.18
CA SER A 118 5.83 8.83 16.89
C SER A 118 7.31 8.54 16.77
N GLN A 119 7.95 9.25 15.88
CA GLN A 119 9.41 9.39 15.82
C GLN A 119 10.14 8.32 15.03
N LEU A 120 11.28 8.46 14.88
CA LEU A 120 12.52 7.99 14.27
C LEU A 120 12.60 6.50 13.86
N VAL A 121 11.63 5.66 14.20
CA VAL A 121 11.66 4.24 13.93
C VAL A 121 10.73 3.92 12.77
N LEU A 122 11.21 3.13 11.84
CA LEU A 122 10.36 2.58 10.80
C LEU A 122 9.23 1.79 11.44
N GLY A 123 8.04 1.88 10.88
CA GLY A 123 6.92 1.07 11.33
C GLY A 123 7.17 -0.42 11.10
N SER A 124 6.38 -1.26 11.73
CA SER A 124 6.56 -2.71 11.62
C SER A 124 6.44 -3.20 10.17
N VAL A 125 5.51 -2.64 9.41
CA VAL A 125 5.31 -3.03 8.01
C VAL A 125 6.51 -2.63 7.17
N SER A 126 6.96 -1.37 7.26
CA SER A 126 8.09 -0.91 6.46
C SER A 126 9.38 -1.65 6.83
N THR A 127 9.59 -1.96 8.11
CA THR A 127 10.76 -2.72 8.54
C THR A 127 10.77 -4.11 7.93
N GLN A 128 9.65 -4.83 8.02
CA GLN A 128 9.58 -6.19 7.49
C GLN A 128 9.69 -6.21 5.97
N VAL A 129 9.03 -5.28 5.29
CA VAL A 129 9.08 -5.22 3.83
C VAL A 129 10.51 -4.93 3.37
N THR A 130 11.21 -3.99 3.99
CA THR A 130 12.60 -3.69 3.60
C THR A 130 13.54 -4.86 3.82
N HIS A 131 13.30 -5.67 4.85
CA HIS A 131 14.14 -6.83 5.12
C HIS A 131 13.88 -8.02 4.20
N HIS A 132 12.64 -8.19 3.75
CA HIS A 132 12.23 -9.45 3.11
C HIS A 132 11.71 -9.31 1.69
N ALA A 133 11.55 -8.10 1.16
CA ALA A 133 11.06 -7.91 -0.20
C ALA A 133 12.01 -8.51 -1.22
N HIS A 134 11.44 -8.92 -2.35
CA HIS A 134 12.16 -9.53 -3.47
C HIS A 134 12.50 -8.51 -4.56
N CYS A 135 12.24 -7.23 -4.34
CA CYS A 135 12.58 -6.14 -5.24
C CYS A 135 12.99 -4.92 -4.42
N PRO A 136 13.51 -3.86 -5.06
CA PRO A 136 13.81 -2.61 -4.35
C PRO A 136 12.58 -2.05 -3.64
N VAL A 137 12.82 -1.42 -2.50
CA VAL A 137 11.78 -0.82 -1.68
C VAL A 137 12.11 0.63 -1.45
N VAL A 138 11.14 1.50 -1.66
CA VAL A 138 11.23 2.91 -1.31
C VAL A 138 10.37 3.16 -0.08
N VAL A 139 10.96 3.77 0.91
CA VAL A 139 10.29 4.12 2.16
C VAL A 139 10.14 5.64 2.21
N ILE A 140 8.91 6.11 2.29
CA ILE A 140 8.61 7.54 2.28
C ILE A 140 8.48 8.05 3.71
N PRO A 141 9.34 8.99 4.11
CA PRO A 141 9.28 9.53 5.47
C PRO A 141 8.07 10.43 5.68
N PRO A 142 7.68 10.67 6.94
CA PRO A 142 6.59 11.60 7.23
C PRO A 142 6.99 13.02 6.85
N ARG A 143 5.99 13.87 6.68
CA ARG A 143 6.25 15.29 6.46
C ARG A 143 6.91 15.87 7.71
N ARG A 144 7.89 16.71 7.48
CA ARG A 144 8.46 17.51 8.57
C ARG A 144 7.46 18.58 8.98
N PRO A 145 7.31 18.84 10.28
CA PRO A 145 6.46 19.93 10.75
C PRO A 145 6.97 21.28 10.28
#